data_85c7f68429880bf8432b85058e91f72e
#
_entry.id   85c7f68429880bf8432b85058e91f72e
#
_cell.length_a   1.000
_cell.length_b   1.000
_cell.length_c   1.000
_cell.angle_alpha   90.00
_cell.angle_beta   90.00
_cell.angle_gamma   90.00
#
_symmetry.space_group_name_H-M   'P 1'
#
loop_
_entity.id
_entity.type
_entity.pdbx_description
1 polymer ?
#
loop_
_entity_poly.entity_id
_entity_poly.type
_entity_poly.pdbx_seq_one_letter_code
_entity_poly.pdbx_strand_id
1 'polypeptide(L)'
;MELDEKEVERIEHLWRNDFALLYKDKPRLYNQIKTCTLDIGSIEVEPGIEMPVIVFYVLNEVQRVWIESNILYEMQDRFAEMAGLELLTLDVDVMREENQ
;
A
#
# COMPACT_ATOMS: atom_id res chain seq x y z
N MET A 1 18.51 -0.87 7.85
CA MET A 1 17.60 -0.77 9.00
C MET A 1 16.18 -1.00 8.53
N GLU A 2 15.42 -1.80 9.24
CA GLU A 2 14.05 -2.11 8.87
C GLU A 2 13.08 -1.31 9.71
N LEU A 3 11.87 -1.16 9.21
CA LEU A 3 10.80 -0.56 10.02
C LEU A 3 10.56 -1.44 11.24
N ASP A 4 10.33 -0.83 12.38
CA ASP A 4 10.02 -1.63 13.54
C ASP A 4 8.57 -2.13 13.48
N GLU A 5 8.30 -3.12 14.30
CA GLU A 5 7.02 -3.81 14.30
C GLU A 5 5.84 -2.88 14.60
N LYS A 6 6.05 -1.90 15.47
CA LYS A 6 4.99 -0.95 15.81
C LYS A 6 4.66 -0.04 14.64
N GLU A 7 5.66 0.35 13.85
CA GLU A 7 5.43 1.19 12.69
C GLU A 7 4.71 0.39 11.61
N VAL A 8 5.06 -0.88 11.41
CA VAL A 8 4.36 -1.74 10.46
C VAL A 8 2.88 -1.88 10.86
N GLU A 9 2.62 -2.11 12.15
CA GLU A 9 1.26 -2.23 12.63
C GLU A 9 0.46 -0.93 12.45
N ARG A 10 1.11 0.21 12.69
CA ARG A 10 0.48 1.51 12.50
C ARG A 10 0.08 1.71 11.04
N ILE A 11 1.00 1.43 10.13
CA ILE A 11 0.76 1.57 8.70
C ILE A 11 -0.37 0.65 8.25
N GLU A 12 -0.33 -0.59 8.68
CA GLU A 12 -1.37 -1.55 8.31
C GLU A 12 -2.74 -1.12 8.83
N HIS A 13 -2.80 -0.68 10.07
CA HIS A 13 -4.05 -0.22 10.66
C HIS A 13 -4.63 1.00 9.91
N LEU A 14 -3.78 1.97 9.59
CA LEU A 14 -4.20 3.14 8.83
C LEU A 14 -4.72 2.74 7.45
N TRP A 15 -4.04 1.83 6.79
CA TRP A 15 -4.44 1.38 5.47
C TRP A 15 -5.82 0.74 5.47
N ARG A 16 -6.03 -0.19 6.37
CA ARG A 16 -7.27 -0.98 6.39
C ARG A 16 -8.48 -0.22 6.91
N ASN A 17 -8.24 0.80 7.71
CA ASN A 17 -9.33 1.53 8.36
C ASN A 17 -9.48 2.93 7.76
N ASP A 18 -8.61 3.84 8.11
CA ASP A 18 -8.78 5.24 7.73
C ASP A 18 -8.61 5.46 6.24
N PHE A 19 -7.59 4.86 5.64
CA PHE A 19 -7.33 5.05 4.23
C PHE A 19 -8.43 4.43 3.37
N ALA A 20 -8.87 3.23 3.71
CA ALA A 20 -9.93 2.58 2.95
C ALA A 20 -11.20 3.43 2.90
N LEU A 21 -11.50 4.16 3.97
CA LEU A 21 -12.69 5.01 4.03
C LEU A 21 -12.71 6.11 2.98
N LEU A 22 -11.54 6.53 2.48
CA LEU A 22 -11.49 7.52 1.42
C LEU A 22 -12.14 7.03 0.12
N TYR A 23 -12.31 5.72 -0.01
CA TYR A 23 -12.84 5.10 -1.22
C TYR A 23 -14.18 4.41 -0.99
N LYS A 24 -14.87 4.78 0.08
CA LYS A 24 -16.14 4.11 0.45
C LYS A 24 -17.25 4.24 -0.59
N ASP A 25 -17.17 5.26 -1.44
CA ASP A 25 -18.12 5.45 -2.52
C ASP A 25 -17.79 4.62 -3.76
N LYS A 26 -16.71 3.85 -3.71
CA LYS A 26 -16.30 2.92 -4.76
C LYS A 26 -16.17 1.55 -4.14
N PRO A 27 -17.29 0.80 -4.03
CA PRO A 27 -17.33 -0.42 -3.20
C PRO A 27 -16.27 -1.46 -3.51
N ARG A 28 -15.95 -1.67 -4.78
CA ARG A 28 -14.92 -2.65 -5.14
C ARG A 28 -13.54 -2.23 -4.66
N LEU A 29 -13.21 -0.96 -4.88
CA LEU A 29 -11.92 -0.43 -4.49
C LEU A 29 -11.82 -0.38 -2.97
N TYR A 30 -12.88 0.09 -2.31
CA TYR A 30 -12.93 0.11 -0.85
C TYR A 30 -12.65 -1.28 -0.26
N ASN A 31 -13.38 -2.29 -0.75
CA ASN A 31 -13.23 -3.63 -0.24
C ASN A 31 -11.82 -4.18 -0.52
N GLN A 32 -11.29 -3.89 -1.70
CA GLN A 32 -9.98 -4.34 -2.09
C GLN A 32 -8.89 -3.75 -1.19
N ILE A 33 -8.96 -2.45 -0.91
CA ILE A 33 -8.01 -1.79 -0.02
C ILE A 33 -8.11 -2.37 1.38
N LYS A 34 -9.32 -2.57 1.85
CA LYS A 34 -9.56 -3.02 3.21
C LYS A 34 -9.08 -4.46 3.45
N THR A 35 -9.19 -5.33 2.45
CA THR A 35 -8.98 -6.77 2.65
C THR A 35 -7.76 -7.35 1.94
N CYS A 36 -7.06 -6.56 1.13
CA CYS A 36 -5.93 -7.08 0.36
C CYS A 36 -4.79 -7.55 1.24
N THR A 37 -3.93 -8.38 0.67
CA THR A 37 -2.67 -8.73 1.32
C THR A 37 -1.71 -7.56 1.16
N LEU A 38 -0.99 -7.22 2.22
CA LEU A 38 -0.01 -6.16 2.22
C LEU A 38 1.37 -6.71 2.54
N ASP A 39 2.36 -6.17 1.84
CA ASP A 39 3.76 -6.33 2.20
C ASP A 39 4.27 -4.95 2.58
N ILE A 40 4.75 -4.79 3.80
CA ILE A 40 5.23 -3.52 4.31
C ILE A 40 6.68 -3.68 4.72
N GLY A 41 7.56 -2.95 4.07
CA GLY A 41 8.98 -2.98 4.36
C GLY A 41 9.58 -1.60 4.17
N SER A 42 10.89 -1.55 3.99
CA SER A 42 11.57 -0.28 3.73
C SER A 42 12.84 -0.52 2.93
N ILE A 43 13.28 0.55 2.29
CA ILE A 43 14.59 0.56 1.63
C ILE A 43 15.36 1.79 2.13
N GLU A 44 16.68 1.66 2.17
CA GLU A 44 17.53 2.78 2.54
C GLU A 44 17.81 3.60 1.29
N VAL A 45 17.36 4.85 1.28
CA VAL A 45 17.54 5.74 0.13
C VAL A 45 18.79 6.58 0.24
N GLU A 46 19.21 6.87 1.48
CA GLU A 46 20.47 7.51 1.80
C GLU A 46 20.94 6.92 3.12
N PRO A 47 22.24 7.02 3.45
CA PRO A 47 22.69 6.48 4.73
C PRO A 47 21.88 7.02 5.90
N GLY A 48 21.24 6.11 6.62
CA GLY A 48 20.41 6.45 7.77
C GLY A 48 19.00 6.91 7.47
N ILE A 49 18.61 6.98 6.19
CA ILE A 49 17.26 7.41 5.81
C ILE A 49 16.52 6.24 5.16
N GLU A 50 15.48 5.77 5.84
CA GLU A 50 14.65 4.68 5.36
C GLU A 50 13.38 5.20 4.72
N MET A 51 13.01 4.63 3.58
CA MET A 51 11.73 4.93 2.93
C MET A 51 10.82 3.72 3.04
N PRO A 52 9.64 3.86 3.63
CA PRO A 52 8.68 2.76 3.65
C PRO A 52 8.26 2.37 2.23
N VAL A 53 8.12 1.08 2.01
CA VAL A 53 7.66 0.52 0.75
C VAL A 53 6.47 -0.38 1.06
N ILE A 54 5.34 -0.08 0.47
CA ILE A 54 4.12 -0.84 0.66
C ILE A 54 3.74 -1.45 -0.68
N VAL A 55 3.57 -2.77 -0.71
CA VAL A 55 3.03 -3.46 -1.87
C VAL A 55 1.69 -4.06 -1.49
N PHE A 56 0.66 -3.74 -2.24
CA PHE A 56 -0.62 -4.40 -2.02
C PHE A 56 -0.95 -5.28 -3.22
N TYR A 57 -1.65 -6.38 -2.96
CA TYR A 57 -1.86 -7.42 -3.95
C TYR A 57 -3.30 -7.47 -4.41
N VAL A 58 -3.46 -7.58 -5.72
CA VAL A 58 -4.78 -7.70 -6.35
C VAL A 58 -4.91 -9.09 -6.98
N LEU A 59 -6.11 -9.44 -7.42
CA LEU A 59 -6.39 -10.81 -7.85
C LEU A 59 -5.90 -11.11 -9.25
N ASN A 60 -5.83 -10.12 -10.13
CA ASN A 60 -5.46 -10.38 -11.51
C ASN A 60 -4.77 -9.19 -12.17
N GLU A 61 -4.20 -9.46 -13.33
CA GLU A 61 -3.41 -8.50 -14.08
C GLU A 61 -4.23 -7.31 -14.55
N VAL A 62 -5.48 -7.51 -14.89
CA VAL A 62 -6.35 -6.42 -15.35
C VAL A 62 -6.51 -5.38 -14.25
N GLN A 63 -6.73 -5.83 -13.03
CA GLN A 63 -6.85 -4.92 -11.89
C GLN A 63 -5.54 -4.18 -11.64
N ARG A 64 -4.42 -4.89 -11.70
CA ARG A 64 -3.11 -4.27 -11.50
C ARG A 64 -2.85 -3.16 -12.51
N VAL A 65 -3.06 -3.45 -13.79
CA VAL A 65 -2.83 -2.46 -14.85
C VAL A 65 -3.73 -1.25 -14.67
N TRP A 66 -5.00 -1.48 -14.33
CA TRP A 66 -5.93 -0.37 -14.14
C TRP A 66 -5.49 0.55 -13.00
N ILE A 67 -5.10 -0.05 -11.88
CA ILE A 67 -4.67 0.73 -10.71
C ILE A 67 -3.40 1.52 -11.04
N GLU A 68 -2.40 0.86 -11.64
CA GLU A 68 -1.16 1.54 -12.02
C GLU A 68 -1.39 2.70 -12.96
N SER A 69 -2.31 2.53 -13.89
CA SER A 69 -2.53 3.53 -14.92
C SER A 69 -3.41 4.68 -14.47
N ASN A 70 -4.24 4.48 -13.47
CA ASN A 70 -5.28 5.45 -13.14
C ASN A 70 -5.17 6.07 -11.75
N ILE A 71 -4.82 5.31 -10.73
CA ILE A 71 -4.97 5.81 -9.36
C ILE A 71 -3.77 5.56 -8.44
N LEU A 72 -2.75 4.81 -8.88
CA LEU A 72 -1.68 4.41 -7.95
C LEU A 72 -0.94 5.59 -7.34
N TYR A 73 -0.59 6.58 -8.14
CA TYR A 73 0.12 7.76 -7.63
C TYR A 73 -0.74 8.58 -6.69
N GLU A 74 -2.02 8.71 -7.00
CA GLU A 74 -2.95 9.41 -6.11
C GLU A 74 -3.05 8.68 -4.77
N MET A 75 -3.15 7.36 -4.81
CA MET A 75 -3.19 6.56 -3.59
C MET A 75 -1.93 6.75 -2.76
N GLN A 76 -0.78 6.73 -3.43
CA GLN A 76 0.50 6.92 -2.73
C GLN A 76 0.54 8.26 -2.02
N ASP A 77 0.18 9.33 -2.72
CA ASP A 77 0.22 10.68 -2.14
C ASP A 77 -0.75 10.81 -0.99
N ARG A 78 -1.96 10.30 -1.14
CA ARG A 78 -2.97 10.36 -0.10
C ARG A 78 -2.56 9.56 1.14
N PHE A 79 -2.01 8.38 0.92
CA PHE A 79 -1.60 7.57 2.06
C PHE A 79 -0.41 8.19 2.78
N ALA A 80 0.57 8.70 2.04
CA ALA A 80 1.73 9.37 2.64
C ALA A 80 1.29 10.54 3.53
N GLU A 81 0.37 11.34 3.04
CA GLU A 81 -0.15 12.46 3.81
C GLU A 81 -0.86 12.00 5.07
N MET A 82 -1.72 11.00 4.95
CA MET A 82 -2.47 10.47 6.09
C MET A 82 -1.55 9.88 7.16
N ALA A 83 -0.50 9.19 6.73
CA ALA A 83 0.43 8.54 7.63
C ALA A 83 1.53 9.48 8.15
N GLY A 84 1.59 10.71 7.63
CA GLY A 84 2.62 11.67 8.04
C GLY A 84 4.01 11.29 7.54
N LEU A 85 4.10 10.67 6.38
CA LEU A 85 5.37 10.21 5.81
C LEU A 85 5.81 11.14 4.70
N GLU A 86 7.05 11.62 4.79
CA GLU A 86 7.63 12.44 3.74
C GLU A 86 8.03 11.60 2.53
N LEU A 87 8.47 10.38 2.79
CA LEU A 87 8.89 9.45 1.74
C LEU A 87 8.05 8.18 1.85
N LEU A 88 7.58 7.71 0.71
CA LEU A 88 6.80 6.48 0.65
C LEU A 88 6.76 6.00 -0.80
N THR A 89 6.93 4.70 -0.99
CA THR A 89 6.64 4.07 -2.27
C THR A 89 5.46 3.11 -2.07
N LEU A 90 4.43 3.29 -2.89
CA LEU A 90 3.31 2.38 -2.94
C LEU A 90 3.33 1.65 -4.27
N ASP A 91 3.20 0.35 -4.22
CA ASP A 91 3.21 -0.47 -5.43
C ASP A 91 2.04 -1.46 -5.38
N VAL A 92 1.68 -1.97 -6.54
CA VAL A 92 0.61 -2.96 -6.67
C VAL A 92 1.13 -4.14 -7.46
N ASP A 93 0.79 -5.35 -7.02
CA ASP A 93 1.20 -6.56 -7.72
C ASP A 93 0.05 -7.56 -7.70
N VAL A 94 0.22 -8.65 -8.43
CA VAL A 94 -0.81 -9.67 -8.54
C VAL A 94 -0.51 -10.78 -7.54
N MET A 95 -1.56 -11.21 -6.84
CA MET A 95 -1.44 -12.34 -5.94
C MET A 95 -1.07 -13.58 -6.71
N ARG A 96 -0.06 -14.31 -6.24
CA ARG A 96 0.38 -15.54 -6.89
C ARG A 96 0.13 -16.73 -6.01
N GLU A 97 -0.21 -17.84 -6.66
CA GLU A 97 -0.35 -19.09 -5.93
C GLU A 97 1.02 -19.72 -5.80
N GLU A 98 1.36 -20.12 -4.58
CA GLU A 98 2.69 -20.58 -4.27
C GLU A 98 3.06 -21.92 -4.87
N ASN A 99 2.10 -22.78 -5.07
CA ASN A 99 2.38 -24.15 -5.52
C ASN A 99 2.07 -24.37 -6.98
N GLN A 100 2.29 -23.35 -7.76
CA GLN A 100 2.13 -23.46 -9.21
C GLN A 100 3.25 -24.23 -9.83
#